data_7d9b2f15904216baae0c30960374c004
#
_entry.id   7d9b2f15904216baae0c30960374c004
#
_cell.length_a   1.000
_cell.length_b   1.000
_cell.length_c   1.000
_cell.angle_alpha   90.00
_cell.angle_beta   90.00
_cell.angle_gamma   90.00
#
_symmetry.space_group_name_H-M   'P 1'
#
loop_
_entity.id
_entity.type
_entity.pdbx_description
1 polymer ?
#
loop_
_entity_poly.entity_id
_entity_poly.type
_entity_poly.pdbx_seq_one_letter_code
_entity_poly.pdbx_strand_id
1 'polypeptide(L)'
;MSVKPLRLLAPAIAAALGLALSACAGSASNDPASNHPAAAPAAAGSSVVHVGSLSNGAATPVDLSVAQQDRIRAELPASIRDSGQLPVAIGDLPAGTPPLFFVGSDQKTLTGSEPDLARLVAAVLGLKPTFDNATWDNMFVAIDSGKDAVGFANITDTEKRKEKYDFASYREDNLGFEVLKSNPWTFSGDYHALAGKTIAVGSGTNQEKILLEWQTKLRAEGKDFSVKYYPDANSTLLALTSGKIDVFLGANPGVAYQVTQTSKSPNPTRIAGEYSGAGATLQGLIAATTKKGSGLAQPIADAINYLIQNGDYAKWLAAWNLGNEAVQTSQVNPPGLPVTNS
;
A
#
# COMPACT_ATOMS: atom_id res chain seq x y z
N MET A 1 2.33 -64.32 -5.79
CA MET A 1 1.49 -64.66 -6.93
C MET A 1 1.59 -63.57 -7.99
N SER A 2 2.22 -63.97 -9.09
CA SER A 2 2.56 -63.16 -10.27
C SER A 2 1.40 -63.10 -11.24
N VAL A 3 1.07 -61.99 -11.82
CA VAL A 3 0.52 -61.96 -13.20
C VAL A 3 0.98 -60.70 -13.92
N LYS A 4 1.57 -60.93 -15.07
CA LYS A 4 2.18 -60.04 -16.04
C LYS A 4 1.17 -59.34 -16.98
N PRO A 5 1.65 -58.43 -17.88
CA PRO A 5 0.89 -57.38 -18.58
C PRO A 5 0.38 -57.83 -19.94
N LEU A 6 -0.58 -57.11 -20.48
CA LEU A 6 -1.03 -57.27 -21.88
C LEU A 6 -0.72 -56.02 -22.67
N ARG A 7 0.12 -56.15 -23.70
CA ARG A 7 0.39 -55.20 -24.80
C ARG A 7 -0.58 -55.53 -25.96
N LEU A 8 -1.05 -54.50 -26.65
CA LEU A 8 -1.50 -54.57 -28.07
C LEU A 8 -1.54 -53.14 -28.59
N LEU A 9 -0.61 -52.76 -29.43
CA LEU A 9 -0.55 -52.65 -30.90
C LEU A 9 -1.47 -51.60 -31.55
N ALA A 10 -0.78 -50.60 -32.16
CA ALA A 10 -1.31 -49.62 -33.09
C ALA A 10 -1.68 -50.28 -34.47
N PRO A 11 -2.40 -49.59 -35.31
CA PRO A 11 -1.74 -49.15 -36.53
C PRO A 11 -2.02 -47.70 -36.94
N ALA A 12 -1.05 -47.15 -37.64
CA ALA A 12 -1.07 -45.91 -38.38
C ALA A 12 -1.80 -46.08 -39.73
N ILE A 13 -2.55 -45.07 -40.15
CA ILE A 13 -2.88 -44.83 -41.56
C ILE A 13 -2.77 -43.31 -41.81
N ALA A 14 -1.98 -42.98 -42.81
CA ALA A 14 -1.82 -41.67 -43.42
C ALA A 14 -2.72 -41.52 -44.67
N ALA A 15 -3.12 -40.31 -44.99
CA ALA A 15 -3.31 -39.67 -46.32
C ALA A 15 -4.40 -38.62 -46.24
N ALA A 16 -4.17 -37.44 -46.58
CA ALA A 16 -3.94 -36.65 -47.80
C ALA A 16 -5.05 -35.61 -48.02
N LEU A 17 -4.61 -34.40 -48.20
CA LEU A 17 -5.13 -33.22 -48.93
C LEU A 17 -6.61 -33.10 -49.28
N GLY A 18 -7.18 -31.90 -48.95
CA GLY A 18 -8.37 -31.36 -49.56
C GLY A 18 -8.65 -29.91 -49.12
N LEU A 19 -8.24 -28.93 -49.95
CA LEU A 19 -8.71 -27.56 -49.87
C LEU A 19 -10.20 -27.50 -50.23
N ALA A 20 -11.01 -26.87 -49.37
CA ALA A 20 -12.31 -26.33 -49.79
C ALA A 20 -12.62 -25.07 -48.98
N LEU A 21 -12.61 -23.90 -49.64
CA LEU A 21 -13.23 -22.68 -49.16
C LEU A 21 -14.76 -22.93 -49.11
N SER A 22 -15.35 -22.63 -47.96
CA SER A 22 -16.79 -22.38 -47.86
C SER A 22 -17.03 -21.29 -46.82
N ALA A 23 -17.46 -20.15 -47.33
CA ALA A 23 -18.06 -19.09 -46.52
C ALA A 23 -19.45 -19.58 -46.04
N CYS A 24 -19.68 -19.51 -44.72
CA CYS A 24 -21.03 -19.53 -44.16
C CYS A 24 -21.12 -18.53 -43.03
N ALA A 25 -22.05 -17.61 -43.18
CA ALA A 25 -22.50 -16.67 -42.17
C ALA A 25 -23.02 -17.41 -40.94
N GLY A 26 -22.55 -17.02 -39.77
CA GLY A 26 -23.00 -17.55 -38.48
C GLY A 26 -23.20 -16.40 -37.51
N SER A 27 -24.38 -16.32 -37.01
CA SER A 27 -25.03 -15.41 -36.07
C SER A 27 -24.13 -14.74 -35.03
N ALA A 28 -24.22 -13.43 -34.95
CA ALA A 28 -23.66 -12.61 -33.87
C ALA A 28 -24.43 -12.92 -32.59
N SER A 29 -23.74 -13.48 -31.60
CA SER A 29 -24.11 -13.37 -30.17
C SER A 29 -23.60 -12.04 -29.66
N ASN A 30 -24.51 -11.16 -29.28
CA ASN A 30 -24.20 -9.89 -28.62
C ASN A 30 -23.77 -10.16 -27.16
N ASP A 31 -22.47 -10.33 -26.93
CA ASP A 31 -21.89 -10.05 -25.62
C ASP A 31 -21.57 -8.54 -25.56
N PRO A 32 -21.91 -7.83 -24.49
CA PRO A 32 -21.52 -6.44 -24.36
C PRO A 32 -20.01 -6.37 -24.09
N ALA A 33 -19.24 -6.16 -25.16
CA ALA A 33 -17.83 -5.84 -25.07
C ALA A 33 -17.68 -4.56 -24.23
N SER A 34 -17.02 -4.67 -23.11
CA SER A 34 -16.55 -3.54 -22.32
C SER A 34 -15.66 -2.67 -23.21
N ASN A 35 -16.20 -1.54 -23.65
CA ASN A 35 -15.44 -0.49 -24.32
C ASN A 35 -14.47 0.16 -23.32
N HIS A 36 -13.32 -0.45 -23.09
CA HIS A 36 -12.15 0.28 -22.62
C HIS A 36 -11.52 0.91 -23.86
N PRO A 37 -11.36 2.25 -23.90
CA PRO A 37 -10.60 2.86 -24.97
C PRO A 37 -9.19 2.26 -24.95
N ALA A 38 -8.74 1.73 -26.07
CA ALA A 38 -7.38 1.23 -26.22
C ALA A 38 -6.41 2.36 -25.83
N ALA A 39 -5.55 2.09 -24.87
CA ALA A 39 -4.50 3.03 -24.45
C ALA A 39 -3.68 3.43 -25.69
N ALA A 40 -3.44 4.72 -25.88
CA ALA A 40 -2.57 5.20 -26.94
C ALA A 40 -1.18 4.53 -26.81
N PRO A 41 -0.51 4.15 -27.90
CA PRO A 41 0.80 3.55 -27.83
C PRO A 41 1.77 4.48 -27.08
N ALA A 42 2.46 3.93 -26.07
CA ALA A 42 3.44 4.68 -25.30
C ALA A 42 4.53 5.26 -26.22
N ALA A 43 4.92 6.51 -26.01
CA ALA A 43 6.07 7.10 -26.71
C ALA A 43 7.35 6.30 -26.40
N ALA A 44 8.29 6.24 -27.33
CA ALA A 44 9.55 5.52 -27.14
C ALA A 44 10.22 6.01 -25.84
N GLY A 45 10.50 5.08 -24.89
CA GLY A 45 11.05 5.39 -23.56
C GLY A 45 10.00 5.71 -22.49
N SER A 46 8.68 5.49 -22.74
CA SER A 46 7.63 5.60 -21.73
C SER A 46 6.99 4.23 -21.43
N SER A 47 6.50 4.08 -20.21
CA SER A 47 5.76 2.91 -19.73
C SER A 47 4.35 3.32 -19.34
N VAL A 48 3.34 2.50 -19.65
CA VAL A 48 1.98 2.68 -19.14
C VAL A 48 1.86 1.99 -17.79
N VAL A 49 1.44 2.75 -16.78
CA VAL A 49 1.12 2.25 -15.43
C VAL A 49 -0.39 2.29 -15.24
N HIS A 50 -0.98 1.14 -14.97
CA HIS A 50 -2.43 0.98 -14.74
C HIS A 50 -2.75 1.19 -13.26
N VAL A 51 -2.88 2.45 -12.86
CA VAL A 51 -3.19 2.85 -11.47
C VAL A 51 -4.63 2.48 -11.13
N GLY A 52 -4.84 1.90 -9.95
CA GLY A 52 -6.17 1.48 -9.46
C GLY A 52 -6.72 0.23 -10.15
N SER A 53 -5.93 -0.44 -11.01
CA SER A 53 -6.35 -1.70 -11.62
C SER A 53 -6.50 -2.79 -10.56
N LEU A 54 -7.43 -3.72 -10.78
CA LEU A 54 -7.72 -4.84 -9.88
C LEU A 54 -8.12 -4.45 -8.46
N SER A 55 -8.51 -3.18 -8.24
CA SER A 55 -8.78 -2.61 -6.92
C SER A 55 -10.06 -3.10 -6.26
N ASN A 56 -10.89 -3.89 -6.96
CA ASN A 56 -12.19 -4.37 -6.46
C ASN A 56 -13.10 -3.22 -5.98
N GLY A 57 -13.05 -2.08 -6.68
CA GLY A 57 -13.85 -0.89 -6.35
C GLY A 57 -13.24 0.04 -5.29
N ALA A 58 -12.04 -0.27 -4.78
CA ALA A 58 -11.34 0.63 -3.83
C ALA A 58 -10.69 1.85 -4.51
N ALA A 59 -10.60 1.86 -5.84
CA ALA A 59 -10.05 2.97 -6.63
C ALA A 59 -10.89 3.25 -7.87
N THR A 60 -10.68 4.44 -8.45
CA THR A 60 -11.11 4.78 -9.81
C THR A 60 -9.92 4.57 -10.76
N PRO A 61 -9.91 3.53 -11.60
CA PRO A 61 -8.75 3.21 -12.42
C PRO A 61 -8.39 4.32 -13.42
N VAL A 62 -7.08 4.53 -13.62
CA VAL A 62 -6.53 5.45 -14.62
C VAL A 62 -5.22 4.90 -15.17
N ASP A 63 -5.02 5.05 -16.49
CA ASP A 63 -3.76 4.71 -17.17
C ASP A 63 -2.87 5.94 -17.25
N LEU A 64 -1.64 5.84 -16.74
CA LEU A 64 -0.65 6.89 -16.76
C LEU A 64 0.52 6.50 -17.66
N SER A 65 0.85 7.35 -18.64
CA SER A 65 2.04 7.17 -19.50
C SER A 65 3.22 7.90 -18.88
N VAL A 66 4.13 7.15 -18.29
CA VAL A 66 5.27 7.68 -17.53
C VAL A 66 6.55 7.57 -18.34
N ALA A 67 7.20 8.71 -18.58
CA ALA A 67 8.48 8.75 -19.28
C ALA A 67 9.65 8.46 -18.33
N GLN A 68 10.56 7.57 -18.76
CA GLN A 68 11.83 7.35 -18.07
C GLN A 68 12.65 8.63 -18.01
N GLN A 69 13.28 8.90 -16.90
CA GLN A 69 14.17 10.04 -16.68
C GLN A 69 15.62 9.57 -16.58
N ASP A 70 16.35 9.63 -17.68
CA ASP A 70 17.74 9.11 -17.77
C ASP A 70 18.67 9.79 -16.76
N ARG A 71 18.48 11.08 -16.50
CA ARG A 71 19.26 11.82 -15.50
C ARG A 71 19.06 11.21 -14.10
N ILE A 72 17.82 10.97 -13.69
CA ILE A 72 17.50 10.39 -12.36
C ILE A 72 18.00 8.94 -12.30
N ARG A 73 17.80 8.17 -13.39
CA ARG A 73 18.30 6.80 -13.51
C ARG A 73 19.81 6.72 -13.35
N ALA A 74 20.57 7.68 -13.86
CA ALA A 74 22.04 7.70 -13.76
C ALA A 74 22.53 7.84 -12.31
N GLU A 75 21.71 8.38 -11.39
CA GLU A 75 22.02 8.54 -9.97
C GLU A 75 21.80 7.25 -9.16
N LEU A 76 21.16 6.24 -9.74
CA LEU A 76 20.95 4.95 -9.09
C LEU A 76 22.26 4.23 -8.77
N PRO A 77 22.35 3.52 -7.63
CA PRO A 77 23.43 2.58 -7.38
C PRO A 77 23.59 1.59 -8.55
N ALA A 78 24.82 1.29 -8.95
CA ALA A 78 25.10 0.45 -10.11
C ALA A 78 24.40 -0.92 -10.03
N SER A 79 24.35 -1.54 -8.85
CA SER A 79 23.68 -2.83 -8.62
C SER A 79 22.20 -2.82 -8.99
N ILE A 80 21.48 -1.72 -8.69
CA ILE A 80 20.06 -1.57 -9.02
C ILE A 80 19.89 -1.16 -10.48
N ARG A 81 20.65 -0.16 -10.95
CA ARG A 81 20.58 0.33 -12.31
C ARG A 81 20.84 -0.78 -13.34
N ASP A 82 21.89 -1.58 -13.11
CA ASP A 82 22.37 -2.59 -14.05
C ASP A 82 21.51 -3.87 -13.99
N SER A 83 20.86 -4.17 -12.84
CA SER A 83 19.87 -5.25 -12.74
C SER A 83 18.60 -4.96 -13.54
N GLY A 84 18.26 -3.68 -13.75
CA GLY A 84 17.00 -3.25 -14.35
C GLY A 84 15.77 -3.53 -13.49
N GLN A 85 15.95 -3.94 -12.22
CA GLN A 85 14.86 -4.31 -11.32
C GLN A 85 14.84 -3.43 -10.07
N LEU A 86 13.64 -3.20 -9.53
CA LEU A 86 13.42 -2.57 -8.23
C LEU A 86 12.71 -3.57 -7.32
N PRO A 87 13.42 -4.29 -6.45
CA PRO A 87 12.81 -5.14 -5.42
C PRO A 87 12.10 -4.28 -4.37
N VAL A 88 10.80 -4.51 -4.20
CA VAL A 88 9.90 -3.70 -3.36
C VAL A 88 9.27 -4.57 -2.28
N ALA A 89 9.51 -4.21 -1.03
CA ALA A 89 8.87 -4.81 0.13
C ALA A 89 7.49 -4.19 0.38
N ILE A 90 6.49 -5.04 0.56
CA ILE A 90 5.14 -4.68 1.02
C ILE A 90 4.86 -5.45 2.30
N GLY A 91 4.42 -4.76 3.36
CA GLY A 91 4.38 -5.28 4.72
C GLY A 91 2.98 -5.60 5.25
N ASP A 92 2.16 -6.40 4.55
CA ASP A 92 0.80 -6.62 5.02
C ASP A 92 0.25 -8.04 4.76
N LEU A 93 0.99 -9.04 5.14
CA LEU A 93 0.40 -10.37 5.32
C LEU A 93 -0.24 -10.46 6.72
N PRO A 94 -1.35 -11.17 6.87
CA PRO A 94 -1.99 -12.05 5.86
C PRO A 94 -3.16 -11.44 5.06
N ALA A 95 -3.61 -10.24 5.36
CA ALA A 95 -4.95 -9.85 4.90
C ALA A 95 -5.05 -8.61 4.00
N GLY A 96 -4.01 -7.80 3.92
CA GLY A 96 -4.04 -6.51 3.22
C GLY A 96 -4.77 -5.38 3.96
N THR A 97 -4.42 -4.13 3.62
CA THR A 97 -5.04 -2.92 4.16
C THR A 97 -5.50 -2.01 3.00
N PRO A 98 -6.65 -2.30 2.38
CA PRO A 98 -7.21 -1.41 1.37
C PRO A 98 -7.47 0.01 1.94
N PRO A 99 -7.27 1.07 1.17
CA PRO A 99 -6.83 1.15 -0.23
C PRO A 99 -5.30 1.14 -0.41
N LEU A 100 -4.53 0.94 0.67
CA LEU A 100 -3.07 1.10 0.68
C LEU A 100 -2.35 -0.03 -0.07
N PHE A 101 -2.56 -1.28 0.34
CA PHE A 101 -1.99 -2.47 -0.28
C PHE A 101 -2.82 -3.71 0.05
N PHE A 102 -3.07 -4.55 -0.94
CA PHE A 102 -3.88 -5.77 -0.80
C PHE A 102 -3.75 -6.64 -2.06
N VAL A 103 -4.24 -7.88 -1.99
CA VAL A 103 -4.31 -8.75 -3.16
C VAL A 103 -5.52 -8.36 -4.01
N GLY A 104 -5.30 -8.15 -5.29
CA GLY A 104 -6.30 -7.69 -6.24
C GLY A 104 -7.43 -8.69 -6.51
N SER A 105 -8.40 -8.28 -7.32
CA SER A 105 -9.57 -9.09 -7.70
C SER A 105 -9.21 -10.40 -8.42
N ASP A 106 -8.02 -10.49 -9.02
CA ASP A 106 -7.46 -11.70 -9.63
C ASP A 106 -6.89 -12.70 -8.60
N GLN A 107 -6.95 -12.39 -7.32
CA GLN A 107 -6.43 -13.18 -6.19
C GLN A 107 -4.92 -13.48 -6.27
N LYS A 108 -4.17 -12.67 -7.00
CA LYS A 108 -2.74 -12.90 -7.27
C LYS A 108 -1.91 -11.62 -7.24
N THR A 109 -2.35 -10.58 -7.92
CA THR A 109 -1.57 -9.36 -8.11
C THR A 109 -1.72 -8.45 -6.90
N LEU A 110 -0.60 -7.98 -6.34
CA LEU A 110 -0.61 -6.92 -5.34
C LEU A 110 -1.05 -5.61 -5.99
N THR A 111 -2.07 -4.99 -5.43
CA THR A 111 -2.62 -3.69 -5.83
C THR A 111 -2.77 -2.78 -4.61
N GLY A 112 -3.10 -1.52 -4.83
CA GLY A 112 -3.20 -0.51 -3.79
C GLY A 112 -2.41 0.73 -4.15
N SER A 113 -2.62 1.80 -3.40
CA SER A 113 -1.90 3.07 -3.62
C SER A 113 -0.38 2.89 -3.51
N GLU A 114 0.09 2.09 -2.57
CA GLU A 114 1.51 1.85 -2.34
C GLU A 114 2.19 1.07 -3.48
N PRO A 115 1.66 -0.11 -3.92
CA PRO A 115 2.21 -0.80 -5.09
C PRO A 115 2.14 0.04 -6.37
N ASP A 116 1.11 0.87 -6.54
CA ASP A 116 0.98 1.70 -7.73
C ASP A 116 2.00 2.85 -7.75
N LEU A 117 2.27 3.49 -6.60
CA LEU A 117 3.34 4.47 -6.51
C LEU A 117 4.71 3.83 -6.80
N ALA A 118 4.95 2.64 -6.28
CA ALA A 118 6.18 1.90 -6.58
C ALA A 118 6.34 1.61 -8.08
N ARG A 119 5.23 1.28 -8.79
CA ARG A 119 5.22 1.12 -10.26
C ARG A 119 5.53 2.42 -10.99
N LEU A 120 4.93 3.53 -10.55
CA LEU A 120 5.17 4.87 -11.13
C LEU A 120 6.63 5.29 -10.95
N VAL A 121 7.17 5.15 -9.73
CA VAL A 121 8.58 5.45 -9.43
C VAL A 121 9.51 4.56 -10.27
N ALA A 122 9.24 3.26 -10.32
CA ALA A 122 10.03 2.34 -11.15
C ALA A 122 10.01 2.72 -12.64
N ALA A 123 8.86 3.16 -13.17
CA ALA A 123 8.74 3.63 -14.55
C ALA A 123 9.60 4.87 -14.81
N VAL A 124 9.59 5.87 -13.90
CA VAL A 124 10.47 7.05 -13.98
C VAL A 124 11.95 6.65 -13.98
N LEU A 125 12.31 5.67 -13.14
CA LEU A 125 13.68 5.16 -13.02
C LEU A 125 14.08 4.20 -14.15
N GLY A 126 13.15 3.82 -15.04
CA GLY A 126 13.38 2.82 -16.09
C GLY A 126 13.70 1.43 -15.52
N LEU A 127 13.08 1.08 -14.38
CA LEU A 127 13.21 -0.20 -13.69
C LEU A 127 11.91 -1.00 -13.76
N LYS A 128 12.01 -2.32 -13.59
CA LYS A 128 10.87 -3.21 -13.43
C LYS A 128 10.66 -3.49 -11.93
N PRO A 129 9.52 -3.14 -11.31
CA PRO A 129 9.28 -3.46 -9.91
C PRO A 129 9.00 -4.95 -9.75
N THR A 130 9.54 -5.54 -8.68
CA THR A 130 9.22 -6.88 -8.20
C THR A 130 8.75 -6.77 -6.77
N PHE A 131 7.63 -7.39 -6.43
CA PHE A 131 7.00 -7.22 -5.12
C PHE A 131 7.21 -8.45 -4.25
N ASP A 132 7.72 -8.23 -3.03
CA ASP A 132 7.77 -9.20 -1.94
C ASP A 132 6.72 -8.82 -0.89
N ASN A 133 5.70 -9.67 -0.70
CA ASN A 133 4.69 -9.44 0.32
C ASN A 133 5.08 -10.20 1.59
N ALA A 134 5.29 -9.48 2.67
CA ALA A 134 5.73 -10.01 3.96
C ALA A 134 4.81 -9.53 5.10
N THR A 135 5.03 -10.01 6.31
CA THR A 135 4.47 -9.36 7.50
C THR A 135 5.19 -8.02 7.74
N TRP A 136 4.56 -7.14 8.51
CA TRP A 136 5.13 -5.83 8.87
C TRP A 136 6.60 -5.93 9.35
N ASP A 137 6.86 -6.82 10.31
CA ASP A 137 8.22 -7.00 10.85
C ASP A 137 9.20 -7.58 9.83
N ASN A 138 8.77 -8.57 9.04
CA ASN A 138 9.62 -9.23 8.06
C ASN A 138 9.95 -8.31 6.86
N MET A 139 9.11 -7.34 6.53
CA MET A 139 9.41 -6.31 5.55
C MET A 139 10.68 -5.53 5.93
N PHE A 140 10.82 -5.10 7.18
CA PHE A 140 12.04 -4.42 7.63
C PHE A 140 13.27 -5.33 7.60
N VAL A 141 13.10 -6.63 7.94
CA VAL A 141 14.19 -7.61 7.82
C VAL A 141 14.65 -7.77 6.35
N ALA A 142 13.71 -7.76 5.41
CA ALA A 142 14.03 -7.86 3.98
C ALA A 142 14.80 -6.62 3.48
N ILE A 143 14.43 -5.42 3.92
CA ILE A 143 15.16 -4.18 3.62
C ILE A 143 16.55 -4.18 4.29
N ASP A 144 16.65 -4.57 5.55
CA ASP A 144 17.92 -4.63 6.31
C ASP A 144 18.92 -5.60 5.66
N SER A 145 18.45 -6.74 5.20
CA SER A 145 19.29 -7.75 4.54
C SER A 145 19.68 -7.36 3.09
N GLY A 146 18.98 -6.40 2.49
CA GLY A 146 19.14 -6.03 1.08
C GLY A 146 18.46 -7.00 0.12
N LYS A 147 17.57 -7.89 0.60
CA LYS A 147 16.67 -8.69 -0.25
C LYS A 147 15.76 -7.78 -1.06
N ASP A 148 15.18 -6.79 -0.39
CA ASP A 148 14.41 -5.74 -1.00
C ASP A 148 15.16 -4.41 -0.92
N ALA A 149 15.05 -3.64 -1.99
CA ALA A 149 15.76 -2.37 -2.14
C ALA A 149 15.01 -1.22 -1.46
N VAL A 150 13.67 -1.30 -1.42
CA VAL A 150 12.80 -0.25 -0.91
C VAL A 150 11.49 -0.82 -0.39
N GLY A 151 10.96 -0.24 0.69
CA GLY A 151 9.61 -0.49 1.19
C GLY A 151 8.63 0.60 0.77
N PHE A 152 7.47 0.20 0.21
CA PHE A 152 6.30 1.04 -0.02
C PHE A 152 5.12 0.39 0.70
N ALA A 153 4.88 0.78 1.96
CA ALA A 153 3.92 0.11 2.83
C ALA A 153 3.38 1.04 3.92
N ASN A 154 3.05 2.27 3.57
CA ASN A 154 2.57 3.27 4.52
C ASN A 154 3.52 3.44 5.72
N ILE A 155 4.82 3.49 5.45
CA ILE A 155 5.85 3.58 6.49
C ILE A 155 6.04 5.05 6.89
N THR A 156 5.73 5.35 8.14
CA THR A 156 5.97 6.68 8.71
C THR A 156 7.45 6.95 8.86
N ASP A 157 7.91 8.12 8.44
CA ASP A 157 9.23 8.64 8.77
C ASP A 157 9.30 8.95 10.29
N THR A 158 10.24 8.32 10.98
CA THR A 158 10.47 8.55 12.40
C THR A 158 11.96 8.69 12.70
N GLU A 159 12.32 9.54 13.67
CA GLU A 159 13.72 9.72 14.05
C GLU A 159 14.37 8.40 14.52
N LYS A 160 13.59 7.50 15.13
CA LYS A 160 14.08 6.18 15.54
C LYS A 160 14.39 5.28 14.34
N ARG A 161 13.54 5.30 13.30
CA ARG A 161 13.77 4.51 12.09
C ARG A 161 14.95 5.03 11.29
N LYS A 162 15.24 6.35 11.32
CA LYS A 162 16.40 6.96 10.65
C LYS A 162 17.76 6.49 11.19
N GLU A 163 17.79 5.82 12.31
CA GLU A 163 19.01 5.15 12.77
C GLU A 163 19.46 4.06 11.77
N LYS A 164 18.51 3.43 11.05
CA LYS A 164 18.75 2.29 10.15
C LYS A 164 18.34 2.51 8.70
N TYR A 165 17.45 3.47 8.44
CA TYR A 165 16.83 3.68 7.13
C TYR A 165 17.01 5.11 6.65
N ASP A 166 16.96 5.29 5.31
CA ASP A 166 16.74 6.57 4.65
C ASP A 166 15.36 6.58 4.01
N PHE A 167 14.75 7.76 3.98
CA PHE A 167 13.36 7.99 3.62
C PHE A 167 13.25 8.96 2.44
N ALA A 168 12.30 8.68 1.52
CA ALA A 168 11.84 9.64 0.52
C ALA A 168 10.32 9.83 0.70
N SER A 169 9.92 11.00 1.20
CA SER A 169 8.51 11.26 1.56
C SER A 169 7.61 11.33 0.33
N TYR A 170 6.35 10.87 0.45
CA TYR A 170 5.41 10.92 -0.68
C TYR A 170 3.96 11.19 -0.29
N ARG A 171 3.61 11.21 0.98
CA ARG A 171 2.24 11.48 1.44
C ARG A 171 2.26 11.96 2.90
N GLU A 172 1.26 12.74 3.32
CA GLU A 172 1.04 13.02 4.72
C GLU A 172 0.64 11.74 5.47
N ASP A 173 1.08 11.61 6.72
CA ASP A 173 0.69 10.53 7.62
C ASP A 173 -0.38 11.03 8.59
N ASN A 174 -1.63 10.76 8.25
CA ASN A 174 -2.78 11.02 9.09
C ASN A 174 -3.28 9.72 9.71
N LEU A 175 -3.51 9.75 11.01
CA LEU A 175 -4.07 8.66 11.81
C LEU A 175 -5.53 8.91 12.09
N GLY A 176 -6.35 7.86 12.01
CA GLY A 176 -7.78 7.92 12.29
C GLY A 176 -8.15 7.11 13.53
N PHE A 177 -9.01 7.69 14.38
CA PHE A 177 -9.66 6.98 15.47
C PHE A 177 -11.02 6.45 14.99
N GLU A 178 -11.15 5.14 14.81
CA GLU A 178 -12.38 4.49 14.39
C GLU A 178 -13.16 4.01 15.60
N VAL A 179 -14.45 4.31 15.61
CA VAL A 179 -15.40 3.86 16.62
C VAL A 179 -16.70 3.38 15.97
N LEU A 180 -17.55 2.66 16.70
CA LEU A 180 -18.91 2.43 16.26
C LEU A 180 -19.64 3.77 16.03
N LYS A 181 -20.46 3.86 15.01
CA LYS A 181 -21.24 5.07 14.70
C LYS A 181 -22.16 5.48 15.84
N SER A 182 -22.65 4.52 16.62
CA SER A 182 -23.47 4.72 17.82
C SER A 182 -22.68 5.24 19.04
N ASN A 183 -21.34 5.11 19.04
CA ASN A 183 -20.49 5.62 20.11
C ASN A 183 -20.31 7.14 19.94
N PRO A 184 -20.73 7.99 20.88
CA PRO A 184 -20.63 9.45 20.77
C PRO A 184 -19.23 10.01 21.03
N TRP A 185 -18.29 9.16 21.48
CA TRP A 185 -16.94 9.60 21.82
C TRP A 185 -16.21 10.23 20.62
N THR A 186 -15.48 11.30 20.87
CA THR A 186 -14.62 11.99 19.89
C THR A 186 -13.24 12.23 20.46
N PHE A 187 -12.24 12.28 19.58
CA PHE A 187 -10.89 12.66 19.90
C PHE A 187 -10.57 14.02 19.25
N SER A 188 -10.07 14.96 20.05
CA SER A 188 -9.74 16.33 19.63
C SER A 188 -8.28 16.72 19.94
N GLY A 189 -7.39 15.72 19.99
CA GLY A 189 -5.96 15.93 20.28
C GLY A 189 -5.59 15.79 21.77
N ASP A 190 -6.56 15.73 22.68
CA ASP A 190 -6.30 15.53 24.11
C ASP A 190 -6.30 14.04 24.48
N TYR A 191 -5.14 13.51 24.83
CA TYR A 191 -4.96 12.10 25.22
C TYR A 191 -5.72 11.70 26.50
N HIS A 192 -6.16 12.66 27.33
CA HIS A 192 -6.98 12.36 28.51
C HIS A 192 -8.35 11.74 28.13
N ALA A 193 -8.84 12.01 26.92
CA ALA A 193 -10.07 11.40 26.40
C ALA A 193 -9.96 9.87 26.23
N LEU A 194 -8.75 9.30 26.28
CA LEU A 194 -8.51 7.85 26.14
C LEU A 194 -8.69 7.10 27.48
N ALA A 195 -8.72 7.82 28.62
CA ALA A 195 -8.83 7.19 29.94
C ALA A 195 -10.03 6.25 30.03
N GLY A 196 -9.79 5.03 30.56
CA GLY A 196 -10.79 3.97 30.74
C GLY A 196 -11.18 3.21 29.47
N LYS A 197 -10.61 3.52 28.29
CA LYS A 197 -10.95 2.87 27.02
C LYS A 197 -10.09 1.65 26.74
N THR A 198 -10.60 0.78 25.90
CA THR A 198 -9.85 -0.32 25.28
C THR A 198 -9.59 0.05 23.82
N ILE A 199 -8.30 0.23 23.45
CA ILE A 199 -7.88 0.76 22.15
C ILE A 199 -7.08 -0.31 21.41
N ALA A 200 -7.47 -0.63 20.18
CA ALA A 200 -6.67 -1.46 19.29
C ALA A 200 -5.69 -0.64 18.48
N VAL A 201 -4.52 -1.22 18.20
CA VAL A 201 -3.46 -0.62 17.37
C VAL A 201 -2.59 -1.73 16.76
N GLY A 202 -1.94 -1.44 15.64
CA GLY A 202 -0.93 -2.34 15.06
C GLY A 202 0.37 -2.32 15.88
N SER A 203 0.94 -3.49 16.15
CA SER A 203 2.24 -3.62 16.84
C SER A 203 3.39 -3.12 15.96
N GLY A 204 4.43 -2.51 16.56
CA GLY A 204 5.62 -2.01 15.86
C GLY A 204 5.39 -0.72 15.06
N THR A 205 4.19 -0.11 15.17
CA THR A 205 3.82 1.10 14.43
C THR A 205 4.13 2.38 15.21
N ASN A 206 4.14 3.52 14.50
CA ASN A 206 4.21 4.85 15.15
C ASN A 206 2.96 5.14 15.99
N GLN A 207 1.79 4.63 15.58
CA GLN A 207 0.55 4.72 16.35
C GLN A 207 0.69 4.07 17.73
N GLU A 208 1.27 2.87 17.77
CA GLU A 208 1.55 2.19 19.05
C GLU A 208 2.47 3.04 19.93
N LYS A 209 3.57 3.55 19.36
CA LYS A 209 4.51 4.40 20.10
C LYS A 209 3.79 5.61 20.75
N ILE A 210 2.95 6.31 19.97
CA ILE A 210 2.16 7.44 20.43
C ILE A 210 1.22 7.02 21.58
N LEU A 211 0.50 5.91 21.41
CA LEU A 211 -0.41 5.42 22.46
C LEU A 211 0.32 5.04 23.74
N LEU A 212 1.44 4.33 23.65
CA LEU A 212 2.20 3.91 24.84
C LEU A 212 2.81 5.10 25.59
N GLU A 213 3.21 6.16 24.90
CA GLU A 213 3.64 7.40 25.53
C GLU A 213 2.48 8.10 26.26
N TRP A 214 1.31 8.19 25.64
CA TRP A 214 0.11 8.74 26.30
C TRP A 214 -0.34 7.89 27.48
N GLN A 215 -0.25 6.57 27.37
CA GLN A 215 -0.55 5.66 28.48
C GLN A 215 0.40 5.92 29.66
N THR A 216 1.69 6.13 29.40
CA THR A 216 2.69 6.43 30.42
C THR A 216 2.35 7.75 31.12
N LYS A 217 1.96 8.80 30.38
CA LYS A 217 1.54 10.09 30.94
C LYS A 217 0.28 9.94 31.81
N LEU A 218 -0.75 9.25 31.30
CA LEU A 218 -1.98 9.01 32.06
C LEU A 218 -1.76 8.21 33.35
N ARG A 219 -0.89 7.21 33.32
CA ARG A 219 -0.54 6.43 34.54
C ARG A 219 0.14 7.28 35.60
N ALA A 220 0.97 8.23 35.22
CA ALA A 220 1.55 9.19 36.13
C ALA A 220 0.49 10.07 36.82
N GLU A 221 -0.68 10.24 36.22
CA GLU A 221 -1.84 10.96 36.75
C GLU A 221 -2.84 10.05 37.47
N GLY A 222 -2.53 8.75 37.65
CA GLY A 222 -3.43 7.78 38.28
C GLY A 222 -4.58 7.31 37.37
N LYS A 223 -4.48 7.53 36.06
CA LYS A 223 -5.44 7.08 35.06
C LYS A 223 -4.75 6.07 34.13
N ASP A 224 -5.55 5.30 33.35
CA ASP A 224 -5.02 4.33 32.38
C ASP A 224 -6.03 4.07 31.28
N PHE A 225 -5.58 3.42 30.20
CA PHE A 225 -6.38 2.78 29.17
C PHE A 225 -5.72 1.46 28.76
N SER A 226 -6.46 0.58 28.10
CA SER A 226 -5.95 -0.71 27.67
C SER A 226 -5.57 -0.69 26.18
N VAL A 227 -4.37 -1.16 25.83
CA VAL A 227 -3.95 -1.40 24.44
C VAL A 227 -4.19 -2.86 24.08
N LYS A 228 -4.74 -3.11 22.89
CA LYS A 228 -4.96 -4.44 22.32
C LYS A 228 -4.37 -4.54 20.92
N TYR A 229 -3.89 -5.72 20.60
CA TYR A 229 -3.29 -6.04 19.31
C TYR A 229 -4.09 -7.11 18.59
N TYR A 230 -4.29 -6.94 17.30
CA TYR A 230 -4.95 -7.91 16.44
C TYR A 230 -4.08 -8.17 15.21
N PRO A 231 -4.12 -9.39 14.64
CA PRO A 231 -3.21 -9.77 13.56
C PRO A 231 -3.49 -9.07 12.22
N ASP A 232 -4.71 -8.54 12.04
CA ASP A 232 -5.17 -7.94 10.77
C ASP A 232 -6.36 -7.00 10.96
N ALA A 233 -6.68 -6.23 9.91
CA ALA A 233 -7.76 -5.27 9.89
C ALA A 233 -9.15 -5.91 10.11
N ASN A 234 -9.40 -7.11 9.58
CA ASN A 234 -10.69 -7.80 9.72
C ASN A 234 -10.94 -8.22 11.17
N SER A 235 -9.92 -8.79 11.83
CA SER A 235 -9.96 -9.16 13.25
C SER A 235 -10.17 -7.95 14.15
N THR A 236 -9.53 -6.82 13.81
CA THR A 236 -9.71 -5.54 14.51
C THR A 236 -11.14 -5.02 14.36
N LEU A 237 -11.66 -4.99 13.14
CA LEU A 237 -13.02 -4.57 12.86
C LEU A 237 -14.06 -5.45 13.59
N LEU A 238 -13.86 -6.76 13.60
CA LEU A 238 -14.72 -7.69 14.34
C LEU A 238 -14.68 -7.40 15.86
N ALA A 239 -13.51 -7.09 16.41
CA ALA A 239 -13.38 -6.73 17.81
C ALA A 239 -14.11 -5.40 18.12
N LEU A 240 -14.02 -4.41 17.24
CA LEU A 240 -14.71 -3.14 17.36
C LEU A 240 -16.23 -3.32 17.26
N THR A 241 -16.71 -4.04 16.25
CA THR A 241 -18.15 -4.23 16.01
C THR A 241 -18.83 -5.14 17.04
N SER A 242 -18.05 -6.01 17.72
CA SER A 242 -18.53 -6.84 18.84
C SER A 242 -18.39 -6.18 20.21
N GLY A 243 -17.85 -4.95 20.29
CA GLY A 243 -17.66 -4.22 21.56
C GLY A 243 -16.54 -4.76 22.45
N LYS A 244 -15.62 -5.57 21.92
CA LYS A 244 -14.41 -6.01 22.64
C LYS A 244 -13.37 -4.91 22.78
N ILE A 245 -13.41 -3.91 21.90
CA ILE A 245 -12.63 -2.68 21.95
C ILE A 245 -13.56 -1.49 21.73
N ASP A 246 -13.20 -0.34 22.29
CA ASP A 246 -13.94 0.90 22.15
C ASP A 246 -13.50 1.69 20.90
N VAL A 247 -12.19 1.62 20.59
CA VAL A 247 -11.54 2.43 19.57
C VAL A 247 -10.50 1.61 18.82
N PHE A 248 -10.36 1.82 17.53
CA PHE A 248 -9.19 1.44 16.74
C PHE A 248 -8.44 2.68 16.29
N LEU A 249 -7.12 2.71 16.50
CA LEU A 249 -6.22 3.73 15.97
C LEU A 249 -5.42 3.14 14.81
N GLY A 250 -5.65 3.63 13.60
CA GLY A 250 -5.01 3.15 12.38
C GLY A 250 -4.63 4.27 11.42
N ALA A 251 -3.99 3.91 10.30
CA ALA A 251 -3.76 4.82 9.19
C ALA A 251 -5.10 5.31 8.64
N ASN A 252 -5.27 6.63 8.51
CA ASN A 252 -6.54 7.24 8.13
C ASN A 252 -7.14 6.70 6.82
N PRO A 253 -6.36 6.44 5.74
CA PRO A 253 -6.91 5.84 4.52
C PRO A 253 -7.57 4.49 4.73
N GLY A 254 -6.96 3.61 5.53
CA GLY A 254 -7.51 2.29 5.85
C GLY A 254 -8.78 2.41 6.70
N VAL A 255 -8.79 3.30 7.70
CA VAL A 255 -9.96 3.60 8.54
C VAL A 255 -11.09 4.16 7.70
N ALA A 256 -10.84 5.14 6.84
CA ALA A 256 -11.85 5.74 5.95
C ALA A 256 -12.46 4.70 5.00
N TYR A 257 -11.63 3.78 4.49
CA TYR A 257 -12.12 2.67 3.68
C TYR A 257 -13.04 1.75 4.49
N GLN A 258 -12.67 1.33 5.71
CA GLN A 258 -13.49 0.49 6.58
C GLN A 258 -14.83 1.16 6.92
N VAL A 259 -14.83 2.46 7.23
CA VAL A 259 -16.05 3.24 7.46
C VAL A 259 -16.99 3.18 6.25
N THR A 260 -16.44 3.28 5.03
CA THR A 260 -17.23 3.15 3.80
C THR A 260 -17.81 1.74 3.66
N GLN A 261 -17.02 0.70 3.91
CA GLN A 261 -17.46 -0.70 3.82
C GLN A 261 -18.54 -1.05 4.87
N THR A 262 -18.42 -0.50 6.07
CA THR A 262 -19.38 -0.76 7.16
C THR A 262 -20.65 0.09 7.07
N SER A 263 -20.72 1.09 6.19
CA SER A 263 -21.79 2.09 6.14
C SER A 263 -23.21 1.52 6.05
N LYS A 264 -23.36 0.34 5.43
CA LYS A 264 -24.65 -0.38 5.28
C LYS A 264 -24.74 -1.63 6.17
N SER A 265 -23.77 -1.87 7.05
CA SER A 265 -23.79 -2.99 7.99
C SER A 265 -24.69 -2.72 9.19
N PRO A 266 -25.07 -3.75 9.97
CA PRO A 266 -25.81 -3.56 11.22
C PRO A 266 -25.07 -2.70 12.26
N ASN A 267 -23.74 -2.72 12.24
CA ASN A 267 -22.86 -1.99 13.15
C ASN A 267 -21.90 -1.09 12.36
N PRO A 268 -22.39 0.02 11.75
CA PRO A 268 -21.54 0.92 11.00
C PRO A 268 -20.53 1.62 11.91
N THR A 269 -19.38 1.97 11.35
CA THR A 269 -18.33 2.70 12.05
C THR A 269 -18.24 4.15 11.57
N ARG A 270 -17.44 4.96 12.24
CA ARG A 270 -17.10 6.33 11.86
C ARG A 270 -15.72 6.72 12.35
N ILE A 271 -15.12 7.72 11.72
CA ILE A 271 -13.93 8.40 12.24
C ILE A 271 -14.41 9.34 13.37
N ALA A 272 -13.80 9.17 14.54
CA ALA A 272 -14.10 9.94 15.75
C ALA A 272 -13.10 11.09 15.99
N GLY A 273 -12.07 11.18 15.19
CA GLY A 273 -11.03 12.20 15.22
C GLY A 273 -9.80 11.75 14.48
N GLU A 274 -8.92 12.67 14.19
CA GLU A 274 -7.67 12.45 13.46
C GLU A 274 -6.49 12.97 14.26
N TYR A 275 -5.29 12.47 13.93
CA TYR A 275 -4.05 12.90 14.57
C TYR A 275 -2.88 12.72 13.61
N SER A 276 -1.86 13.56 13.71
CA SER A 276 -0.65 13.41 12.90
C SER A 276 0.18 12.21 13.33
N GLY A 277 0.69 11.45 12.38
CA GLY A 277 1.61 10.33 12.62
C GLY A 277 2.96 10.73 13.23
N ALA A 278 3.27 12.04 13.28
CA ALA A 278 4.47 12.57 13.94
C ALA A 278 4.17 13.35 15.25
N GLY A 279 2.94 13.24 15.78
CA GLY A 279 2.58 13.87 17.05
C GLY A 279 1.93 15.25 16.90
N ALA A 280 1.79 15.98 18.02
CA ALA A 280 0.98 17.20 18.07
C ALA A 280 1.58 18.41 17.33
N THR A 281 2.90 18.44 17.14
CA THR A 281 3.61 19.65 16.69
C THR A 281 4.20 19.54 15.30
N LEU A 282 4.12 18.36 14.68
CA LEU A 282 4.69 18.08 13.38
C LEU A 282 3.70 17.28 12.53
N GLN A 283 3.57 17.62 11.23
CA GLN A 283 2.87 16.77 10.28
C GLN A 283 3.73 15.54 9.99
N GLY A 284 3.19 14.35 10.25
CA GLY A 284 3.82 13.10 9.89
C GLY A 284 3.87 12.90 8.38
N LEU A 285 4.89 12.21 7.91
CA LEU A 285 5.05 11.88 6.50
C LEU A 285 5.21 10.37 6.32
N ILE A 286 4.54 9.85 5.31
CA ILE A 286 4.74 8.51 4.78
C ILE A 286 5.84 8.57 3.74
N ALA A 287 6.76 7.59 3.78
CA ALA A 287 7.94 7.62 2.93
C ALA A 287 8.33 6.24 2.39
N ALA A 288 8.84 6.24 1.17
CA ALA A 288 9.60 5.12 0.63
C ALA A 288 10.85 4.91 1.50
N THR A 289 10.99 3.70 2.02
CA THR A 289 11.99 3.37 3.04
C THR A 289 13.08 2.51 2.44
N THR A 290 14.31 2.96 2.52
CA THR A 290 15.48 2.24 1.99
C THR A 290 16.48 1.98 3.11
N LYS A 291 17.37 1.00 2.94
CA LYS A 291 18.48 0.79 3.87
C LYS A 291 19.34 2.04 3.93
N LYS A 292 19.73 2.46 5.13
CA LYS A 292 20.55 3.65 5.34
C LYS A 292 21.86 3.57 4.56
N GLY A 293 22.17 4.64 3.83
CA GLY A 293 23.38 4.74 3.01
C GLY A 293 23.35 3.90 1.74
N SER A 294 22.21 3.34 1.34
CA SER A 294 22.05 2.58 0.09
C SER A 294 22.20 3.44 -1.16
N GLY A 295 22.05 4.77 -1.05
CA GLY A 295 22.05 5.70 -2.18
C GLY A 295 20.75 5.74 -2.97
N LEU A 296 19.68 5.07 -2.52
CA LEU A 296 18.40 5.01 -3.24
C LEU A 296 17.41 6.12 -2.88
N ALA A 297 17.48 6.68 -1.68
CA ALA A 297 16.47 7.63 -1.22
C ALA A 297 16.42 8.90 -2.11
N GLN A 298 17.55 9.43 -2.54
CA GLN A 298 17.57 10.62 -3.40
C GLN A 298 16.97 10.36 -4.79
N PRO A 299 17.40 9.34 -5.57
CA PRO A 299 16.77 9.05 -6.86
C PRO A 299 15.26 8.76 -6.75
N ILE A 300 14.80 8.13 -5.66
CA ILE A 300 13.37 7.89 -5.42
C ILE A 300 12.64 9.22 -5.15
N ALA A 301 13.19 10.10 -4.32
CA ALA A 301 12.62 11.42 -4.07
C ALA A 301 12.54 12.25 -5.36
N ASP A 302 13.59 12.22 -6.18
CA ASP A 302 13.60 12.92 -7.47
C ASP A 302 12.58 12.35 -8.44
N ALA A 303 12.38 11.03 -8.46
CA ALA A 303 11.34 10.38 -9.25
C ALA A 303 9.92 10.80 -8.78
N ILE A 304 9.69 10.87 -7.48
CA ILE A 304 8.41 11.34 -6.91
C ILE A 304 8.21 12.82 -7.26
N ASN A 305 9.24 13.65 -7.14
CA ASN A 305 9.18 15.07 -7.51
C ASN A 305 8.88 15.28 -9.01
N TYR A 306 9.42 14.43 -9.88
CA TYR A 306 9.06 14.43 -11.29
C TYR A 306 7.56 14.12 -11.50
N LEU A 307 7.02 13.12 -10.79
CA LEU A 307 5.59 12.79 -10.86
C LEU A 307 4.70 13.90 -10.28
N ILE A 308 5.17 14.63 -9.27
CA ILE A 308 4.48 15.83 -8.75
C ILE A 308 4.44 16.92 -9.83
N GLN A 309 5.57 17.22 -10.45
CA GLN A 309 5.71 18.29 -11.42
C GLN A 309 4.92 18.05 -12.71
N ASN A 310 4.85 16.79 -13.19
CA ASN A 310 4.11 16.45 -14.40
C ASN A 310 2.62 16.18 -14.17
N GLY A 311 2.16 16.17 -12.90
CA GLY A 311 0.77 15.97 -12.51
C GLY A 311 0.32 14.51 -12.38
N ASP A 312 1.16 13.53 -12.63
CA ASP A 312 0.80 12.10 -12.48
C ASP A 312 0.64 11.68 -11.03
N TYR A 313 1.39 12.31 -10.11
CA TYR A 313 1.21 12.16 -8.68
C TYR A 313 -0.19 12.56 -8.21
N ALA A 314 -0.71 13.68 -8.68
CA ALA A 314 -2.06 14.13 -8.34
C ALA A 314 -3.14 13.18 -8.89
N LYS A 315 -2.94 12.62 -10.09
CA LYS A 315 -3.84 11.61 -10.67
C LYS A 315 -3.80 10.29 -9.89
N TRP A 316 -2.61 9.86 -9.44
CA TRP A 316 -2.46 8.69 -8.58
C TRP A 316 -3.20 8.88 -7.25
N LEU A 317 -3.04 10.00 -6.55
CA LEU A 317 -3.78 10.30 -5.33
C LEU A 317 -5.30 10.34 -5.56
N ALA A 318 -5.73 10.98 -6.64
CA ALA A 318 -7.16 11.07 -6.99
C ALA A 318 -7.76 9.69 -7.27
N ALA A 319 -7.03 8.81 -7.97
CA ALA A 319 -7.48 7.45 -8.26
C ALA A 319 -7.77 6.66 -6.98
N TRP A 320 -7.00 6.86 -5.92
CA TRP A 320 -7.13 6.19 -4.63
C TRP A 320 -7.88 7.00 -3.56
N ASN A 321 -8.44 8.16 -3.95
CA ASN A 321 -9.15 9.09 -3.03
C ASN A 321 -8.27 9.56 -1.85
N LEU A 322 -7.00 9.82 -2.11
CA LEU A 322 -5.98 10.25 -1.14
C LEU A 322 -5.52 11.70 -1.33
N GLY A 323 -6.27 12.52 -2.07
CA GLY A 323 -5.88 13.89 -2.40
C GLY A 323 -5.66 14.81 -1.20
N ASN A 324 -6.30 14.50 -0.06
CA ASN A 324 -6.15 15.21 1.21
C ASN A 324 -4.80 14.95 1.92
N GLU A 325 -4.04 13.96 1.47
CA GLU A 325 -2.72 13.62 2.04
C GLU A 325 -1.57 14.00 1.08
N ALA A 326 -1.83 14.88 0.12
CA ALA A 326 -0.84 15.33 -0.85
C ALA A 326 0.29 16.14 -0.22
N VAL A 327 1.54 15.82 -0.60
CA VAL A 327 2.69 16.66 -0.29
C VAL A 327 3.08 17.55 -1.48
N GLN A 328 3.65 18.72 -1.20
CA GLN A 328 4.10 19.64 -2.25
C GLN A 328 5.41 19.19 -2.90
N THR A 329 6.24 18.45 -2.15
CA THR A 329 7.53 17.95 -2.60
C THR A 329 7.91 16.71 -1.81
N SER A 330 8.58 15.77 -2.47
CA SER A 330 9.27 14.66 -1.82
C SER A 330 10.59 15.14 -1.23
N GLN A 331 10.85 14.81 0.01
CA GLN A 331 12.07 15.17 0.73
C GLN A 331 12.81 13.93 1.20
N VAL A 332 14.13 13.99 1.23
CA VAL A 332 14.96 12.95 1.80
C VAL A 332 15.16 13.21 3.28
N ASN A 333 14.79 12.23 4.13
CA ASN A 333 14.92 12.29 5.59
C ASN A 333 14.34 13.57 6.21
N PRO A 334 13.10 13.99 5.86
CA PRO A 334 12.48 15.15 6.52
C PRO A 334 12.30 14.90 8.02
N PRO A 335 12.08 15.94 8.84
CA PRO A 335 11.77 15.74 10.25
C PRO A 335 10.60 14.77 10.44
N GLY A 336 10.78 13.74 11.28
CA GLY A 336 9.80 12.69 11.55
C GLY A 336 9.36 12.63 13.00
N LEU A 337 8.58 11.61 13.37
CA LEU A 337 8.15 11.41 14.75
C LEU A 337 9.35 11.37 15.68
N PRO A 338 9.45 12.28 16.66
CA PRO A 338 10.58 12.35 17.58
C PRO A 338 10.81 11.06 18.37
N VAL A 339 12.06 10.82 18.78
CA VAL A 339 12.40 9.65 19.64
C VAL A 339 11.64 9.74 20.97
N THR A 340 11.55 10.93 21.53
CA THR A 340 10.73 11.22 22.72
C THR A 340 9.70 12.28 22.33
N ASN A 341 8.43 11.94 22.45
CA ASN A 341 7.33 12.85 22.19
C ASN A 341 7.00 13.59 23.51
N SER A 342 7.92 14.44 23.93
CA SER A 342 7.81 15.20 25.20
C SER A 342 6.87 16.39 25.06
#